data_10183c82f2fed8aa0885ea706a11b959
#
_entry.id   10183c82f2fed8aa0885ea706a11b959
#
_cell.length_a   1.000
_cell.length_b   1.000
_cell.length_c   1.000
_cell.angle_alpha   90.00
_cell.angle_beta   90.00
_cell.angle_gamma   90.00
#
_symmetry.space_group_name_H-M   'P 1'
#
loop_
_entity.id
_entity.type
_entity.pdbx_description
1 polymer ?
#
loop_
_entity_poly.entity_id
_entity_poly.type
_entity_poly.pdbx_seq_one_letter_code
_entity_poly.pdbx_strand_id
1 'polypeptide(L)'
;MPVGLLTLELHIQHAQSLKDKRQILRSLKDRLRAKFNVAVAELEHHDTWQRSVVGVVTISNEEHHVEESLQNVLAEADSILGPLLISHAVEVI
;
A
#
# COMPACT_ATOMS: atom_id res chain seq x y z
N MET A 1 7.88 -18.61 -10.57
CA MET A 1 7.19 -18.29 -9.32
C MET A 1 6.88 -16.80 -9.32
N PRO A 2 5.61 -16.43 -9.56
CA PRO A 2 5.28 -15.00 -9.66
C PRO A 2 5.21 -14.30 -8.30
N VAL A 3 5.82 -13.12 -8.28
CA VAL A 3 5.77 -12.20 -7.16
C VAL A 3 5.17 -10.90 -7.69
N GLY A 4 4.23 -10.31 -6.97
CA GLY A 4 3.62 -9.06 -7.36
C GLY A 4 3.96 -7.95 -6.38
N LEU A 5 4.21 -6.75 -6.91
CA LEU A 5 4.44 -5.54 -6.13
C LEU A 5 3.42 -4.49 -6.54
N LEU A 6 2.66 -4.03 -5.57
CA LEU A 6 1.79 -2.86 -5.70
C LEU A 6 2.46 -1.70 -4.97
N THR A 7 2.70 -0.61 -5.67
CA THR A 7 3.26 0.60 -5.08
C THR A 7 2.14 1.65 -4.99
N LEU A 8 1.97 2.22 -3.79
CA LEU A 8 0.97 3.24 -3.51
C LEU A 8 1.68 4.53 -3.15
N GLU A 9 1.35 5.61 -3.85
CA GLU A 9 1.88 6.93 -3.54
C GLU A 9 0.81 7.75 -2.83
N LEU A 10 1.15 8.28 -1.65
CA LEU A 10 0.21 9.00 -0.79
C LEU A 10 0.63 10.44 -0.62
N HIS A 11 -0.40 11.31 -0.58
CA HIS A 11 -0.24 12.71 -0.15
C HIS A 11 -1.20 12.96 1.02
N ILE A 12 -0.63 13.16 2.21
CA ILE A 12 -1.40 13.24 3.47
C ILE A 12 -1.38 14.70 3.92
N GLN A 13 -2.20 15.52 3.27
CA GLN A 13 -2.19 16.99 3.45
C GLN A 13 -2.44 17.42 4.88
N HIS A 14 -3.24 16.69 5.64
CA HIS A 14 -3.60 17.05 7.01
C HIS A 14 -2.60 16.57 8.07
N ALA A 15 -1.59 15.80 7.69
CA ALA A 15 -0.59 15.34 8.64
C ALA A 15 0.27 16.52 9.11
N GLN A 16 0.43 16.67 10.41
CA GLN A 16 1.21 17.74 11.03
C GLN A 16 2.42 17.22 11.79
N SER A 17 2.68 15.92 11.70
CA SER A 17 3.82 15.27 12.35
C SER A 17 4.06 13.91 11.74
N LEU A 18 5.24 13.34 12.00
CA LEU A 18 5.52 11.94 11.65
C LEU A 18 4.57 10.99 12.39
N LYS A 19 4.17 11.35 13.60
CA LYS A 19 3.22 10.54 14.38
C LYS A 19 1.87 10.44 13.66
N ASP A 20 1.36 11.55 13.13
CA ASP A 20 0.10 11.55 12.37
C ASP A 20 0.19 10.63 11.17
N LYS A 21 1.28 10.75 10.38
CA LYS A 21 1.50 9.90 9.23
C LYS A 21 1.60 8.43 9.64
N ARG A 22 2.37 8.13 10.67
CA ARG A 22 2.56 6.75 11.13
C ARG A 22 1.27 6.08 11.57
N GLN A 23 0.35 6.83 12.17
CA GLN A 23 -0.96 6.30 12.54
C GLN A 23 -1.76 5.87 11.31
N ILE A 24 -1.74 6.68 10.25
CA ILE A 24 -2.43 6.38 9.00
C ILE A 24 -1.81 5.14 8.34
N LEU A 25 -0.48 5.10 8.25
CA LEU A 25 0.22 3.97 7.64
C LEU A 25 0.04 2.68 8.42
N ARG A 26 0.02 2.77 9.76
CA ARG A 26 -0.21 1.60 10.61
C ARG A 26 -1.61 1.03 10.39
N SER A 27 -2.62 1.90 10.35
CA SER A 27 -3.99 1.49 10.09
C SER A 27 -4.13 0.82 8.73
N LEU A 28 -3.54 1.42 7.69
CA LEU A 28 -3.53 0.83 6.34
C LEU A 28 -2.87 -0.54 6.35
N LYS A 29 -1.67 -0.64 6.91
CA LYS A 29 -0.89 -1.87 6.97
C LYS A 29 -1.65 -2.97 7.71
N ASP A 30 -2.19 -2.66 8.88
CA ASP A 30 -2.89 -3.64 9.70
C ASP A 30 -4.15 -4.16 8.99
N ARG A 31 -4.90 -3.27 8.35
CA ARG A 31 -6.12 -3.66 7.64
C ARG A 31 -5.83 -4.48 6.39
N LEU A 32 -4.79 -4.14 5.64
CA LEU A 32 -4.40 -4.94 4.46
C LEU A 32 -3.89 -6.32 4.87
N ARG A 33 -3.09 -6.39 5.92
CA ARG A 33 -2.54 -7.67 6.40
C ARG A 33 -3.62 -8.56 7.02
N ALA A 34 -4.62 -7.97 7.64
CA ALA A 34 -5.74 -8.74 8.22
C ALA A 34 -6.61 -9.38 7.13
N LYS A 35 -6.71 -8.74 5.97
CA LYS A 35 -7.62 -9.18 4.91
C LYS A 35 -6.93 -9.97 3.79
N PHE A 36 -5.65 -9.72 3.57
CA PHE A 36 -4.89 -10.32 2.47
C PHE A 36 -3.59 -10.94 2.97
N ASN A 37 -3.11 -11.92 2.22
CA ASN A 37 -1.80 -12.51 2.49
C ASN A 37 -0.71 -11.68 1.80
N VAL A 38 -0.33 -10.59 2.44
CA VAL A 38 0.61 -9.60 1.90
C VAL A 38 1.61 -9.15 2.93
N ALA A 39 2.76 -8.66 2.46
CA ALA A 39 3.72 -7.89 3.24
C ALA A 39 3.60 -6.44 2.83
N VAL A 40 3.64 -5.52 3.79
CA VAL A 40 3.45 -4.08 3.56
C VAL A 40 4.59 -3.31 4.24
N ALA A 41 5.18 -2.35 3.52
CA ALA A 41 6.21 -1.50 4.06
C ALA A 41 6.18 -0.11 3.42
N GLU A 42 6.57 0.90 4.19
CA GLU A 42 6.84 2.22 3.64
C GLU A 42 8.20 2.18 2.94
N LEU A 43 8.26 2.59 1.68
CA LEU A 43 9.45 2.49 0.85
C LEU A 43 10.24 3.79 0.74
N GLU A 44 9.54 4.95 0.77
CA GLU A 44 10.17 6.26 0.59
C GLU A 44 9.47 7.31 1.45
N HIS A 45 10.15 8.43 1.66
CA HIS A 45 9.67 9.59 2.40
C HIS A 45 9.48 9.34 3.90
N HIS A 46 10.36 8.52 4.50
CA HIS A 46 10.27 8.14 5.90
C HIS A 46 10.24 9.36 6.85
N ASP A 47 10.95 10.43 6.51
CA ASP A 47 11.07 11.62 7.35
C ASP A 47 10.16 12.77 6.91
N THR A 48 9.27 12.54 5.96
CA THR A 48 8.34 13.54 5.43
C THR A 48 6.94 13.29 5.99
N TRP A 49 6.31 14.32 6.55
CA TRP A 49 5.00 14.16 7.20
C TRP A 49 3.86 13.91 6.22
N GLN A 50 3.92 14.55 5.06
CA GLN A 50 2.78 14.65 4.15
C GLN A 50 2.92 13.80 2.90
N ARG A 51 3.97 12.98 2.82
CA ARG A 51 4.20 12.10 1.68
C ARG A 51 4.62 10.72 2.14
N SER A 52 4.20 9.71 1.39
CA SER A 52 4.66 8.35 1.60
C SER A 52 4.58 7.55 0.31
N VAL A 53 5.46 6.58 0.19
CA VAL A 53 5.35 5.54 -0.83
C VAL A 53 5.30 4.21 -0.08
N VAL A 54 4.22 3.48 -0.29
CA VAL A 54 3.98 2.21 0.40
C VAL A 54 4.03 1.08 -0.62
N GLY A 55 4.80 0.04 -0.32
CA GLY A 55 4.86 -1.17 -1.13
C GLY A 55 4.06 -2.30 -0.50
N VAL A 56 3.33 -3.03 -1.34
CA VAL A 56 2.58 -4.23 -0.95
C VAL A 56 3.01 -5.38 -1.84
N VAL A 57 3.47 -6.46 -1.24
CA VAL A 57 4.00 -7.61 -1.97
C VAL A 57 3.18 -8.85 -1.66
N THR A 58 2.91 -9.64 -2.70
CA THR A 58 2.30 -10.96 -2.55
C THR A 58 2.97 -11.95 -3.49
N ILE A 59 2.80 -13.22 -3.21
CA ILE A 59 3.37 -14.32 -4.00
C ILE A 59 2.30 -15.41 -4.16
N SER A 60 2.30 -16.05 -5.32
CA SER A 60 1.43 -17.19 -5.59
C SER A 60 2.13 -18.11 -6.59
N ASN A 61 1.56 -19.28 -6.85
CA ASN A 61 2.02 -20.17 -7.91
C ASN A 61 1.43 -19.82 -9.29
N GLU A 62 0.51 -18.85 -9.34
CA GLU A 62 -0.13 -18.41 -10.59
C GLU A 62 -0.08 -16.91 -10.72
N GLU A 63 0.41 -16.41 -11.86
CA GLU A 63 0.54 -15.00 -12.16
C GLU A 63 -0.80 -14.25 -12.10
N HIS A 64 -1.81 -14.85 -12.70
CA HIS A 64 -3.15 -14.25 -12.74
C HIS A 64 -3.74 -14.10 -11.33
N HIS A 65 -3.43 -15.03 -10.43
CA HIS A 65 -3.87 -14.94 -9.04
C HIS A 65 -3.17 -13.78 -8.31
N VAL A 66 -1.88 -13.57 -8.58
CA VAL A 66 -1.12 -12.44 -8.04
C VAL A 66 -1.74 -11.12 -8.51
N GLU A 67 -2.03 -11.00 -9.82
CA GLU A 67 -2.62 -9.79 -10.38
C GLU A 67 -3.99 -9.50 -9.76
N GLU A 68 -4.84 -10.52 -9.66
CA GLU A 68 -6.17 -10.39 -9.07
C GLU A 68 -6.09 -9.97 -7.61
N SER A 69 -5.20 -10.61 -6.85
CA SER A 69 -4.99 -10.26 -5.44
C SER A 69 -4.59 -8.80 -5.28
N LEU A 70 -3.65 -8.33 -6.11
CA LEU A 70 -3.19 -6.94 -6.03
C LEU A 70 -4.28 -5.94 -6.45
N GLN A 71 -5.14 -6.29 -7.39
CA GLN A 71 -6.29 -5.43 -7.73
C GLN A 71 -7.27 -5.33 -6.56
N ASN A 72 -7.49 -6.43 -5.85
CA ASN A 72 -8.34 -6.43 -4.66
C ASN A 72 -7.71 -5.62 -3.52
N VAL A 73 -6.39 -5.71 -3.35
CA VAL A 73 -5.65 -4.90 -2.38
C VAL A 73 -5.77 -3.42 -2.73
N LEU A 74 -5.62 -3.06 -4.01
CA LEU A 74 -5.75 -1.68 -4.47
C LEU A 74 -7.14 -1.12 -4.17
N ALA A 75 -8.19 -1.89 -4.44
CA ALA A 75 -9.56 -1.47 -4.15
C ALA A 75 -9.76 -1.22 -2.65
N GLU A 76 -9.22 -2.08 -1.79
CA GLU A 76 -9.30 -1.92 -0.35
C GLU A 76 -8.52 -0.69 0.11
N ALA A 77 -7.30 -0.50 -0.40
CA ALA A 77 -6.46 0.66 -0.08
C ALA A 77 -7.14 1.96 -0.50
N ASP A 78 -7.75 1.99 -1.68
CA ASP A 78 -8.48 3.15 -2.16
C ASP A 78 -9.68 3.47 -1.25
N SER A 79 -10.38 2.45 -0.80
CA SER A 79 -11.50 2.61 0.15
C SER A 79 -11.03 3.18 1.49
N ILE A 80 -9.86 2.77 1.97
CA ILE A 80 -9.30 3.24 3.24
C ILE A 80 -8.77 4.67 3.12
N LEU A 81 -8.03 4.95 2.04
CA LEU A 81 -7.26 6.19 1.88
C LEU A 81 -8.03 7.30 1.18
N GLY A 82 -8.95 6.93 0.28
CA GLY A 82 -9.69 7.92 -0.50
C GLY A 82 -8.77 8.88 -1.24
N PRO A 83 -8.97 10.22 -1.07
CA PRO A 83 -8.19 11.22 -1.80
C PRO A 83 -6.71 11.27 -1.42
N LEU A 84 -6.30 10.60 -0.34
CA LEU A 84 -4.88 10.54 0.03
C LEU A 84 -4.06 9.71 -0.95
N LEU A 85 -4.69 8.75 -1.63
CA LEU A 85 -4.03 7.92 -2.63
C LEU A 85 -3.99 8.66 -3.97
N ILE A 86 -2.79 9.10 -4.37
CA ILE A 86 -2.64 9.93 -5.57
C ILE A 86 -2.13 9.16 -6.78
N SER A 87 -1.50 8.02 -6.58
CA SER A 87 -0.95 7.23 -7.69
C SER A 87 -0.69 5.80 -7.23
N HIS A 88 -0.67 4.88 -8.18
CA HIS A 88 -0.31 3.49 -7.92
C HIS A 88 0.36 2.86 -9.15
N ALA A 89 1.10 1.79 -8.91
CA ALA A 89 1.71 0.99 -9.97
C ALA A 89 1.71 -0.48 -9.55
N VAL A 90 1.51 -1.36 -10.51
CA VAL A 90 1.55 -2.82 -10.29
C VAL A 90 2.62 -3.43 -11.17
N GLU A 91 3.48 -4.24 -10.56
CA GLU A 91 4.49 -5.03 -11.29
C GLU A 91 4.35 -6.50 -10.89
N VAL A 92 4.46 -7.37 -11.87
CA VAL A 92 4.59 -8.82 -11.63
C VAL A 92 5.99 -9.24 -12.07
N ILE A 93 6.69 -9.86 -11.18
CA ILE A 93 8.10 -10.22 -11.38
C ILE A 93 8.23 -11.72 -11.59
#